data_f399aa30a1836a4dc66dbb1189b724b9
#
_entry.id   f399aa30a1836a4dc66dbb1189b724b9
#
_cell.length_a   1.000
_cell.length_b   1.000
_cell.length_c   1.000
_cell.angle_alpha   90.00
_cell.angle_beta   90.00
_cell.angle_gamma   90.00
#
_symmetry.space_group_name_H-M   'P 1'
#
loop_
_entity.id
_entity.type
_entity.pdbx_description
1 polymer ?
#
loop_
_entity_poly.entity_id
_entity_poly.type
_entity_poly.pdbx_seq_one_letter_code
_entity_poly.pdbx_strand_id
1 'polypeptide(L)'
;MAKTESQRFVVGLDGKRAVCNNTGLGNYSRYALNIMSAAYPSTVFRLYSPVNRDNDRLRPLLGRDNVELFAPSLKVGGGIGRAFWRSFDLPLQLKRDDVAVYHGLSNELPLTIKGVCPSVVTIHDLIYRRVPRDYAAIDRRLYDFKYRRSAKIATRVIAISECTKRDLMADYGIEEAKIDVIYQGVDPIFTLPVDTSARLGIKEKYKLPEKYIISVGTVQSRKNQLLAVEALAKLPAQIELIIVGRMDGVYADEVRAAIERRALAGRVRHLQNVPFADLPALYACAVASTYTSRYEGFGIPVAESLTVGTPVVACTGSCLEEAGGDGGIYVDPDDVDACAQALERLADDVVWHDAVAGRGRRYVRRFSAEAFAKATMACYKKAIINELI
;
A
#
# COMPACT_ATOMS: atom_id res chain seq x y z
N MET A 1 -10.19 -43.99 22.46
CA MET A 1 -10.89 -43.04 21.62
C MET A 1 -9.87 -42.00 21.18
N ALA A 2 -9.25 -42.17 20.03
CA ALA A 2 -8.35 -41.18 19.44
C ALA A 2 -9.20 -39.97 18.97
N LYS A 3 -8.99 -38.81 19.56
CA LYS A 3 -9.47 -37.56 18.99
C LYS A 3 -8.83 -37.40 17.62
N THR A 4 -9.59 -37.57 16.57
CA THR A 4 -9.24 -37.09 15.23
C THR A 4 -9.00 -35.59 15.37
N GLU A 5 -7.71 -35.16 15.48
CA GLU A 5 -7.34 -33.75 15.27
C GLU A 5 -7.84 -33.39 13.87
N SER A 6 -8.87 -32.58 13.80
CA SER A 6 -9.29 -32.00 12.54
C SER A 6 -8.08 -31.26 12.00
N GLN A 7 -7.58 -31.71 10.85
CA GLN A 7 -6.40 -31.14 10.19
C GLN A 7 -6.60 -29.63 10.06
N ARG A 8 -5.78 -28.85 10.78
CA ARG A 8 -5.90 -27.39 10.81
C ARG A 8 -5.58 -26.84 9.41
N PHE A 9 -6.44 -26.02 8.88
CA PHE A 9 -6.20 -25.36 7.59
C PHE A 9 -5.07 -24.34 7.74
N VAL A 10 -3.91 -24.60 7.13
CA VAL A 10 -2.69 -23.79 7.24
C VAL A 10 -2.50 -22.97 5.97
N VAL A 11 -2.44 -21.64 6.13
CA VAL A 11 -2.07 -20.69 5.07
C VAL A 11 -0.63 -20.22 5.30
N GLY A 12 0.26 -20.53 4.37
CA GLY A 12 1.64 -20.04 4.39
C GLY A 12 1.72 -18.63 3.78
N LEU A 13 2.41 -17.71 4.44
CA LEU A 13 2.58 -16.33 3.98
C LEU A 13 4.06 -15.96 3.86
N ASP A 14 4.43 -15.18 2.80
CA ASP A 14 5.77 -14.57 2.73
C ASP A 14 5.93 -13.52 3.85
N GLY A 15 6.64 -13.88 4.90
CA GLY A 15 6.84 -13.04 6.09
C GLY A 15 7.94 -11.98 5.95
N LYS A 16 8.81 -12.06 4.92
CA LYS A 16 9.98 -11.18 4.78
C LYS A 16 9.63 -9.69 4.90
N ARG A 17 8.59 -9.24 4.21
CA ARG A 17 8.21 -7.82 4.23
C ARG A 17 7.52 -7.44 5.53
N ALA A 18 6.70 -8.31 6.10
CA ALA A 18 6.06 -8.07 7.39
C ALA A 18 7.09 -7.86 8.51
N VAL A 19 8.18 -8.65 8.51
CA VAL A 19 9.25 -8.61 9.51
C VAL A 19 10.22 -7.45 9.28
N CYS A 20 10.66 -7.22 8.02
CA CYS A 20 11.83 -6.38 7.73
C CYS A 20 11.52 -5.01 7.13
N ASN A 21 10.26 -4.71 6.78
CA ASN A 21 9.93 -3.51 6.01
C ASN A 21 8.82 -2.70 6.69
N ASN A 22 9.08 -1.40 6.91
CA ASN A 22 8.13 -0.46 7.52
C ASN A 22 7.47 0.50 6.51
N THR A 23 7.65 0.27 5.21
CA THR A 23 7.03 1.03 4.12
C THR A 23 5.84 0.28 3.51
N GLY A 24 5.30 0.73 2.38
CA GLY A 24 4.07 0.22 1.76
C GLY A 24 3.92 -1.30 1.72
N LEU A 25 4.91 -2.04 1.20
CA LEU A 25 4.83 -3.51 1.10
C LEU A 25 4.80 -4.21 2.47
N GLY A 26 5.52 -3.66 3.47
CA GLY A 26 5.48 -4.17 4.83
C GLY A 26 4.14 -3.87 5.51
N ASN A 27 3.59 -2.68 5.26
CA ASN A 27 2.27 -2.29 5.76
C ASN A 27 1.18 -3.20 5.17
N TYR A 28 1.22 -3.44 3.85
CA TYR A 28 0.31 -4.40 3.20
C TYR A 28 0.41 -5.79 3.81
N SER A 29 1.63 -6.30 4.01
CA SER A 29 1.82 -7.66 4.55
C SER A 29 1.27 -7.81 5.97
N ARG A 30 1.48 -6.79 6.83
CA ARG A 30 0.90 -6.77 8.19
C ARG A 30 -0.61 -6.53 8.17
N TYR A 31 -1.11 -5.67 7.28
CA TYR A 31 -2.55 -5.47 7.07
C TYR A 31 -3.23 -6.79 6.68
N ALA A 32 -2.71 -7.49 5.66
CA ALA A 32 -3.27 -8.76 5.21
C ALA A 32 -3.28 -9.80 6.35
N LEU A 33 -2.17 -9.95 7.09
CA LEU A 33 -2.09 -10.83 8.24
C LEU A 33 -3.11 -10.46 9.32
N ASN A 34 -3.18 -9.16 9.67
CA ASN A 34 -4.09 -8.65 10.70
C ASN A 34 -5.56 -8.97 10.37
N ILE A 35 -5.98 -8.64 9.16
CA ILE A 35 -7.37 -8.79 8.75
C ILE A 35 -7.73 -10.27 8.57
N MET A 36 -6.86 -11.06 7.92
CA MET A 36 -7.12 -12.47 7.67
C MET A 36 -7.16 -13.28 8.95
N SER A 37 -6.22 -13.07 9.87
CA SER A 37 -6.18 -13.83 11.13
C SER A 37 -7.34 -13.47 12.08
N ALA A 38 -7.83 -12.22 12.03
CA ALA A 38 -9.01 -11.82 12.79
C ALA A 38 -10.31 -12.39 12.19
N ALA A 39 -10.43 -12.39 10.86
CA ALA A 39 -11.64 -12.86 10.18
C ALA A 39 -11.78 -14.40 10.18
N TYR A 40 -10.68 -15.13 10.27
CA TYR A 40 -10.65 -16.60 10.19
C TYR A 40 -9.87 -17.21 11.36
N PRO A 41 -10.40 -17.18 12.59
CA PRO A 41 -9.68 -17.62 13.80
C PRO A 41 -9.37 -19.14 13.82
N SER A 42 -10.09 -19.95 13.06
CA SER A 42 -9.83 -21.40 12.92
C SER A 42 -8.74 -21.74 11.90
N THR A 43 -8.29 -20.74 11.10
CA THR A 43 -7.21 -20.91 10.11
C THR A 43 -5.89 -20.49 10.72
N VAL A 44 -4.86 -21.32 10.58
CA VAL A 44 -3.48 -20.96 10.98
C VAL A 44 -2.81 -20.17 9.88
N PHE A 45 -2.32 -18.98 10.20
CA PHE A 45 -1.53 -18.14 9.30
C PHE A 45 -0.06 -18.20 9.72
N ARG A 46 0.75 -18.91 8.95
CA ARG A 46 2.17 -19.08 9.23
C ARG A 46 3.01 -18.21 8.32
N LEU A 47 3.71 -17.25 8.93
CA LEU A 47 4.66 -16.37 8.25
C LEU A 47 6.01 -17.08 8.08
N TYR A 48 6.50 -17.20 6.87
CA TYR A 48 7.83 -17.72 6.58
C TYR A 48 8.79 -16.57 6.29
N SER A 49 9.78 -16.37 7.14
CA SER A 49 10.77 -15.31 6.99
C SER A 49 12.19 -15.87 7.09
N PRO A 50 13.13 -15.45 6.22
CA PRO A 50 14.53 -15.88 6.30
C PRO A 50 15.26 -15.32 7.54
N VAL A 51 14.64 -14.38 8.25
CA VAL A 51 15.17 -13.75 9.46
C VAL A 51 14.06 -13.54 10.47
N ASN A 52 14.41 -13.67 11.76
CA ASN A 52 13.56 -13.22 12.85
C ASN A 52 14.11 -11.88 13.35
N ARG A 53 13.31 -10.83 13.22
CA ARG A 53 13.62 -9.50 13.76
C ARG A 53 12.43 -9.01 14.55
N ASP A 54 12.70 -8.37 15.66
CA ASP A 54 11.67 -7.68 16.41
C ASP A 54 11.11 -6.51 15.57
N ASN A 55 9.79 -6.41 15.56
CA ASN A 55 9.07 -5.37 14.84
C ASN A 55 7.84 -5.01 15.66
N ASP A 56 7.82 -3.81 16.22
CA ASP A 56 6.77 -3.32 17.11
C ASP A 56 5.37 -3.41 16.48
N ARG A 57 5.28 -3.25 15.14
CA ARG A 57 4.01 -3.31 14.41
C ARG A 57 3.57 -4.74 14.09
N LEU A 58 4.48 -5.71 14.14
CA LEU A 58 4.18 -7.14 13.94
C LEU A 58 3.93 -7.87 15.26
N ARG A 59 4.60 -7.45 16.34
CA ARG A 59 4.53 -8.11 17.65
C ARG A 59 3.10 -8.37 18.16
N PRO A 60 2.14 -7.42 18.08
CA PRO A 60 0.76 -7.67 18.50
C PRO A 60 0.06 -8.76 17.68
N LEU A 61 0.44 -8.95 16.42
CA LEU A 61 -0.14 -9.97 15.55
C LEU A 61 0.41 -11.36 15.88
N LEU A 62 1.68 -11.45 16.25
CA LEU A 62 2.31 -12.70 16.68
C LEU A 62 1.80 -13.20 18.04
N GLY A 63 1.09 -12.38 18.81
CA GLY A 63 0.42 -12.77 20.04
C GLY A 63 -0.93 -13.48 19.85
N ARG A 64 -1.39 -13.67 18.61
CA ARG A 64 -2.64 -14.38 18.32
C ARG A 64 -2.40 -15.89 18.21
N ASP A 65 -3.32 -16.68 18.72
CA ASP A 65 -3.24 -18.16 18.76
C ASP A 65 -3.17 -18.81 17.37
N ASN A 66 -3.63 -18.12 16.34
CA ASN A 66 -3.66 -18.59 14.95
C ASN A 66 -2.60 -17.93 14.06
N VAL A 67 -1.61 -17.24 14.62
CA VAL A 67 -0.51 -16.61 13.89
C VAL A 67 0.81 -17.17 14.37
N GLU A 68 1.59 -17.69 13.43
CA GLU A 68 2.89 -18.29 13.72
C GLU A 68 3.99 -17.64 12.86
N LEU A 69 5.19 -17.48 13.41
CA LEU A 69 6.36 -17.04 12.66
C LEU A 69 7.37 -18.21 12.58
N PHE A 70 7.61 -18.66 11.37
CA PHE A 70 8.69 -19.59 11.08
C PHE A 70 9.91 -18.84 10.54
N ALA A 71 11.04 -19.02 11.20
CA ALA A 71 12.34 -18.61 10.71
C ALA A 71 13.33 -19.76 10.88
N PRO A 72 14.26 -19.99 9.94
CA PRO A 72 15.23 -21.07 10.06
C PRO A 72 16.12 -20.88 11.30
N SER A 73 16.40 -21.96 12.03
CA SER A 73 17.21 -21.97 13.26
C SER A 73 18.68 -21.59 12.99
N LEU A 74 19.21 -21.96 11.83
CA LEU A 74 20.54 -21.56 11.39
C LEU A 74 20.46 -20.16 10.77
N LYS A 75 21.36 -19.25 11.20
CA LYS A 75 21.46 -17.91 10.59
C LYS A 75 21.73 -18.04 9.11
N VAL A 76 20.74 -17.78 8.29
CA VAL A 76 20.87 -17.72 6.86
C VAL A 76 21.76 -16.53 6.51
N GLY A 77 23.01 -16.79 6.11
CA GLY A 77 24.02 -15.77 5.85
C GLY A 77 23.68 -14.88 4.67
N GLY A 78 23.94 -13.59 4.76
CA GLY A 78 23.93 -12.60 3.69
C GLY A 78 22.70 -12.57 2.78
N GLY A 79 22.77 -11.79 1.71
CA GLY A 79 21.68 -11.67 0.72
C GLY A 79 21.50 -12.94 -0.12
N ILE A 80 22.61 -13.59 -0.50
CA ILE A 80 22.62 -14.81 -1.34
C ILE A 80 22.01 -15.99 -0.57
N GLY A 81 22.42 -16.21 0.70
CA GLY A 81 21.89 -17.31 1.51
C GLY A 81 20.38 -17.17 1.72
N ARG A 82 19.89 -15.96 1.97
CA ARG A 82 18.43 -15.69 2.11
C ARG A 82 17.67 -15.96 0.81
N ALA A 83 18.27 -15.62 -0.34
CA ALA A 83 17.67 -15.90 -1.63
C ALA A 83 17.63 -17.40 -1.92
N PHE A 84 18.69 -18.13 -1.56
CA PHE A 84 18.76 -19.60 -1.67
C PHE A 84 17.70 -20.26 -0.78
N TRP A 85 17.67 -19.94 0.51
CA TRP A 85 16.67 -20.46 1.45
C TRP A 85 15.24 -20.26 0.92
N ARG A 86 14.92 -19.03 0.49
CA ARG A 86 13.59 -18.73 -0.05
C ARG A 86 13.28 -19.51 -1.31
N SER A 87 14.28 -19.78 -2.16
CA SER A 87 14.07 -20.43 -3.45
C SER A 87 13.95 -21.95 -3.36
N PHE A 88 14.69 -22.59 -2.44
CA PHE A 88 14.85 -24.03 -2.39
C PHE A 88 14.42 -24.66 -1.07
N ASP A 89 14.82 -24.10 0.08
CA ASP A 89 14.53 -24.70 1.38
C ASP A 89 13.09 -24.44 1.82
N LEU A 90 12.59 -23.22 1.56
CA LEU A 90 11.21 -22.85 1.91
C LEU A 90 10.17 -23.77 1.25
N PRO A 91 10.22 -24.10 -0.06
CA PRO A 91 9.28 -25.04 -0.64
C PRO A 91 9.26 -26.42 0.03
N LEU A 92 10.41 -26.92 0.44
CA LEU A 92 10.50 -28.18 1.20
C LEU A 92 9.84 -28.05 2.59
N GLN A 93 10.03 -26.89 3.24
CA GLN A 93 9.39 -26.62 4.51
C GLN A 93 7.87 -26.50 4.38
N LEU A 94 7.35 -25.82 3.35
CA LEU A 94 5.92 -25.73 3.07
C LEU A 94 5.26 -27.12 2.93
N LYS A 95 5.96 -28.07 2.27
CA LYS A 95 5.50 -29.44 2.13
C LYS A 95 5.51 -30.19 3.47
N ARG A 96 6.54 -30.01 4.31
CA ARG A 96 6.61 -30.63 5.65
C ARG A 96 5.52 -30.11 6.59
N ASP A 97 5.19 -28.83 6.44
CA ASP A 97 4.19 -28.15 7.27
C ASP A 97 2.74 -28.35 6.76
N ASP A 98 2.57 -29.15 5.70
CA ASP A 98 1.27 -29.41 5.06
C ASP A 98 0.46 -28.14 4.77
N VAL A 99 1.14 -27.17 4.14
CA VAL A 99 0.57 -25.86 3.83
C VAL A 99 -0.47 -26.02 2.71
N ALA A 100 -1.72 -25.70 2.99
CA ALA A 100 -2.84 -25.82 2.05
C ALA A 100 -2.74 -24.83 0.87
N VAL A 101 -2.21 -23.61 1.13
CA VAL A 101 -1.94 -22.59 0.12
C VAL A 101 -0.84 -21.68 0.59
N TYR A 102 0.10 -21.33 -0.30
CA TYR A 102 1.16 -20.35 -0.03
C TYR A 102 0.90 -19.04 -0.75
N HIS A 103 0.99 -17.92 -0.03
CA HIS A 103 0.77 -16.60 -0.58
C HIS A 103 2.05 -15.72 -0.53
N GLY A 104 2.58 -15.41 -1.70
CA GLY A 104 3.62 -14.40 -1.89
C GLY A 104 3.03 -12.99 -1.83
N LEU A 105 3.14 -12.34 -0.68
CA LEU A 105 2.49 -11.04 -0.40
C LEU A 105 3.12 -9.84 -1.12
N SER A 106 4.25 -10.02 -1.82
CA SER A 106 5.03 -8.89 -2.38
C SER A 106 5.72 -9.23 -3.69
N ASN A 107 4.94 -9.41 -4.75
CA ASN A 107 5.36 -9.59 -6.14
C ASN A 107 6.17 -10.86 -6.44
N GLU A 108 6.54 -11.66 -5.46
CA GLU A 108 7.48 -12.76 -5.66
C GLU A 108 7.00 -14.07 -5.01
N LEU A 109 7.27 -15.18 -5.70
CA LEU A 109 7.16 -16.55 -5.19
C LEU A 109 8.53 -17.23 -5.13
N PRO A 110 8.71 -18.28 -4.30
CA PRO A 110 9.89 -19.15 -4.35
C PRO A 110 10.09 -19.73 -5.75
N LEU A 111 11.34 -19.89 -6.18
CA LEU A 111 11.65 -20.38 -7.53
C LEU A 111 11.14 -21.80 -7.79
N THR A 112 11.09 -22.65 -6.79
CA THR A 112 10.71 -24.08 -6.91
C THR A 112 9.35 -24.38 -6.26
N ILE A 113 8.44 -23.39 -6.16
CA ILE A 113 7.11 -23.57 -5.54
C ILE A 113 6.16 -24.43 -6.37
N LYS A 114 6.35 -24.49 -7.70
CA LYS A 114 5.44 -25.22 -8.58
C LYS A 114 5.42 -26.71 -8.23
N GLY A 115 4.23 -27.29 -8.03
CA GLY A 115 4.02 -28.68 -7.64
C GLY A 115 4.31 -28.99 -6.17
N VAL A 116 4.51 -27.95 -5.33
CA VAL A 116 4.68 -28.12 -3.87
C VAL A 116 3.36 -27.93 -3.13
N CYS A 117 2.69 -26.84 -3.39
CA CYS A 117 1.33 -26.53 -2.92
C CYS A 117 0.70 -25.47 -3.83
N PRO A 118 -0.64 -25.31 -3.81
CA PRO A 118 -1.32 -24.21 -4.44
C PRO A 118 -0.69 -22.88 -4.04
N SER A 119 -0.48 -21.98 -5.01
CA SER A 119 0.22 -20.72 -4.72
C SER A 119 -0.53 -19.50 -5.26
N VAL A 120 -0.55 -18.46 -4.45
CA VAL A 120 -1.10 -17.14 -4.79
C VAL A 120 0.02 -16.12 -4.73
N VAL A 121 0.03 -15.15 -5.64
CA VAL A 121 0.94 -14.01 -5.57
C VAL A 121 0.18 -12.71 -5.69
N THR A 122 0.41 -11.79 -4.77
CA THR A 122 -0.05 -10.41 -4.92
C THR A 122 0.97 -9.62 -5.73
N ILE A 123 0.53 -9.05 -6.85
CA ILE A 123 1.28 -8.08 -7.63
C ILE A 123 0.77 -6.69 -7.32
N HIS A 124 1.66 -5.85 -6.77
CA HIS A 124 1.32 -4.49 -6.34
C HIS A 124 1.33 -3.51 -7.51
N ASP A 125 2.31 -3.62 -8.38
CA ASP A 125 2.47 -2.73 -9.53
C ASP A 125 3.51 -3.26 -10.51
N LEU A 126 3.57 -2.64 -11.68
CA LEU A 126 4.65 -2.75 -12.66
C LEU A 126 5.28 -1.37 -12.93
N ILE A 127 5.37 -0.52 -11.89
CA ILE A 127 5.85 0.86 -11.97
C ILE A 127 7.22 0.96 -12.67
N TYR A 128 8.15 0.03 -12.40
CA TYR A 128 9.47 0.03 -13.03
C TYR A 128 9.42 -0.08 -14.58
N ARG A 129 8.28 -0.52 -15.15
CA ARG A 129 8.02 -0.51 -16.60
C ARG A 129 7.42 0.81 -17.07
N ARG A 130 6.55 1.41 -16.27
CA ARG A 130 5.84 2.66 -16.61
C ARG A 130 6.72 3.89 -16.39
N VAL A 131 7.58 3.87 -15.37
CA VAL A 131 8.50 4.95 -15.02
C VAL A 131 9.94 4.44 -14.98
N PRO A 132 10.50 3.96 -16.12
CA PRO A 132 11.79 3.27 -16.15
C PRO A 132 12.97 4.15 -15.76
N ARG A 133 12.82 5.47 -15.81
CA ARG A 133 13.88 6.44 -15.44
C ARG A 133 14.17 6.44 -13.95
N ASP A 134 13.21 6.04 -13.10
CA ASP A 134 13.34 5.99 -11.65
C ASP A 134 14.07 4.72 -11.14
N TYR A 135 14.45 3.81 -12.04
CA TYR A 135 15.03 2.51 -11.69
C TYR A 135 16.30 2.22 -12.50
N ALA A 136 17.33 1.68 -11.85
CA ALA A 136 18.51 1.19 -12.55
C ALA A 136 18.13 0.07 -13.53
N ALA A 137 18.81 0.00 -14.68
CA ALA A 137 18.49 -0.97 -15.73
C ALA A 137 18.62 -2.43 -15.25
N ILE A 138 19.57 -2.71 -14.35
CA ILE A 138 19.75 -4.04 -13.77
C ILE A 138 18.60 -4.41 -12.84
N ASP A 139 18.11 -3.47 -12.01
CA ASP A 139 16.99 -3.69 -11.11
C ASP A 139 15.71 -3.95 -11.91
N ARG A 140 15.48 -3.18 -12.99
CA ARG A 140 14.32 -3.38 -13.88
C ARG A 140 14.29 -4.78 -14.48
N ARG A 141 15.44 -5.29 -14.96
CA ARG A 141 15.54 -6.65 -15.51
C ARG A 141 15.28 -7.71 -14.44
N LEU A 142 15.81 -7.50 -13.23
CA LEU A 142 15.63 -8.41 -12.12
C LEU A 142 14.17 -8.44 -11.64
N TYR A 143 13.51 -7.28 -11.52
CA TYR A 143 12.08 -7.19 -11.18
C TYR A 143 11.22 -7.82 -12.26
N ASP A 144 11.51 -7.53 -13.54
CA ASP A 144 10.78 -8.10 -14.66
C ASP A 144 10.83 -9.64 -14.66
N PHE A 145 12.04 -10.19 -14.50
CA PHE A 145 12.21 -11.65 -14.41
C PHE A 145 11.41 -12.24 -13.23
N LYS A 146 11.56 -11.68 -12.03
CA LYS A 146 10.95 -12.23 -10.82
C LYS A 146 9.44 -12.10 -10.82
N TYR A 147 8.89 -10.93 -11.17
CA TYR A 147 7.45 -10.67 -11.12
C TYR A 147 6.74 -11.43 -12.22
N ARG A 148 7.25 -11.38 -13.47
CA ARG A 148 6.71 -12.16 -14.58
C ARG A 148 6.71 -13.65 -14.28
N ARG A 149 7.84 -14.19 -13.78
CA ARG A 149 7.93 -15.59 -13.40
C ARG A 149 6.89 -15.93 -12.31
N SER A 150 6.85 -15.15 -11.24
CA SER A 150 5.93 -15.39 -10.12
C SER A 150 4.47 -15.38 -10.58
N ALA A 151 4.07 -14.40 -11.39
CA ALA A 151 2.72 -14.33 -11.95
C ALA A 151 2.40 -15.52 -12.87
N LYS A 152 3.40 -15.99 -13.67
CA LYS A 152 3.21 -17.14 -14.57
C LYS A 152 3.08 -18.47 -13.84
N ILE A 153 3.89 -18.71 -12.78
CA ILE A 153 3.89 -19.99 -12.06
C ILE A 153 2.84 -20.08 -10.95
N ALA A 154 2.36 -18.95 -10.43
CA ALA A 154 1.30 -18.93 -9.42
C ALA A 154 0.04 -19.66 -9.91
N THR A 155 -0.68 -20.34 -9.03
CA THR A 155 -1.99 -20.91 -9.33
C THR A 155 -3.03 -19.80 -9.54
N ARG A 156 -2.95 -18.72 -8.72
CA ARG A 156 -3.77 -17.50 -8.85
C ARG A 156 -2.91 -16.26 -8.65
N VAL A 157 -3.30 -15.16 -9.27
CA VAL A 157 -2.66 -13.85 -9.12
C VAL A 157 -3.67 -12.88 -8.51
N ILE A 158 -3.28 -12.20 -7.46
CA ILE A 158 -4.02 -11.05 -6.92
C ILE A 158 -3.41 -9.78 -7.52
N ALA A 159 -4.21 -9.01 -8.24
CA ALA A 159 -3.89 -7.63 -8.62
C ALA A 159 -4.54 -6.67 -7.62
N ILE A 160 -3.80 -5.67 -7.13
CA ILE A 160 -4.33 -4.74 -6.12
C ILE A 160 -5.23 -3.64 -6.72
N SER A 161 -5.37 -3.59 -8.05
CA SER A 161 -6.24 -2.68 -8.80
C SER A 161 -6.54 -3.24 -10.18
N GLU A 162 -7.58 -2.71 -10.83
CA GLU A 162 -7.86 -2.99 -12.26
C GLU A 162 -6.72 -2.47 -13.15
N CYS A 163 -6.07 -1.37 -12.75
CA CYS A 163 -4.87 -0.87 -13.43
C CYS A 163 -3.76 -1.92 -13.42
N THR A 164 -3.43 -2.48 -12.27
CA THR A 164 -2.42 -3.56 -12.15
C THR A 164 -2.83 -4.81 -12.92
N LYS A 165 -4.12 -5.17 -12.94
CA LYS A 165 -4.65 -6.28 -13.75
C LYS A 165 -4.40 -6.03 -15.24
N ARG A 166 -4.75 -4.83 -15.75
CA ARG A 166 -4.48 -4.47 -17.15
C ARG A 166 -3.00 -4.57 -17.50
N ASP A 167 -2.11 -4.09 -16.61
CA ASP A 167 -0.67 -4.21 -16.79
C ASP A 167 -0.19 -5.65 -16.86
N LEU A 168 -0.68 -6.52 -15.97
CA LEU A 168 -0.35 -7.94 -15.96
C LEU A 168 -0.77 -8.65 -17.24
N MET A 169 -1.94 -8.34 -17.75
CA MET A 169 -2.44 -8.89 -19.02
C MET A 169 -1.61 -8.38 -20.21
N ALA A 170 -1.40 -7.08 -20.28
CA ALA A 170 -0.70 -6.45 -21.41
C ALA A 170 0.80 -6.76 -21.44
N ASP A 171 1.49 -6.66 -20.29
CA ASP A 171 2.95 -6.75 -20.24
C ASP A 171 3.46 -8.18 -20.04
N TYR A 172 2.70 -9.03 -19.33
CA TYR A 172 3.12 -10.39 -19.00
C TYR A 172 2.32 -11.47 -19.71
N GLY A 173 1.19 -11.11 -20.36
CA GLY A 173 0.31 -12.06 -21.01
C GLY A 173 -0.34 -13.01 -20.00
N ILE A 174 -0.67 -12.54 -18.81
CA ILE A 174 -1.40 -13.33 -17.82
C ILE A 174 -2.87 -13.37 -18.22
N GLU A 175 -3.45 -14.55 -18.28
CA GLU A 175 -4.86 -14.74 -18.61
C GLU A 175 -5.75 -14.07 -17.55
N GLU A 176 -6.80 -13.39 -18.01
CA GLU A 176 -7.76 -12.70 -17.13
C GLU A 176 -8.36 -13.63 -16.07
N ALA A 177 -8.74 -14.85 -16.48
CA ALA A 177 -9.32 -15.87 -15.61
C ALA A 177 -8.41 -16.26 -14.42
N LYS A 178 -7.10 -16.03 -14.53
CA LYS A 178 -6.11 -16.30 -13.48
C LYS A 178 -5.98 -15.17 -12.46
N ILE A 179 -6.50 -13.97 -12.77
CA ILE A 179 -6.31 -12.76 -11.96
C ILE A 179 -7.58 -12.49 -11.15
N ASP A 180 -7.43 -12.32 -9.85
CA ASP A 180 -8.45 -11.76 -8.95
C ASP A 180 -8.06 -10.33 -8.59
N VAL A 181 -8.91 -9.35 -8.84
CA VAL A 181 -8.69 -7.97 -8.35
C VAL A 181 -9.17 -7.90 -6.92
N ILE A 182 -8.25 -7.65 -6.00
CA ILE A 182 -8.52 -7.53 -4.56
C ILE A 182 -7.89 -6.24 -4.06
N TYR A 183 -8.73 -5.24 -3.88
CA TYR A 183 -8.29 -3.94 -3.39
C TYR A 183 -7.73 -4.05 -1.97
N GLN A 184 -6.62 -3.37 -1.74
CA GLN A 184 -6.12 -3.19 -0.39
C GLN A 184 -7.11 -2.33 0.39
N GLY A 185 -7.48 -2.78 1.60
CA GLY A 185 -8.26 -1.95 2.52
C GLY A 185 -7.39 -0.92 3.23
N VAL A 186 -8.05 0.09 3.76
CA VAL A 186 -7.43 1.11 4.60
C VAL A 186 -7.23 0.54 6.01
N ASP A 187 -6.11 0.88 6.65
CA ASP A 187 -5.85 0.44 8.02
C ASP A 187 -6.98 0.91 8.95
N PRO A 188 -7.49 0.04 9.84
CA PRO A 188 -8.59 0.38 10.73
C PRO A 188 -8.41 1.66 11.55
N ILE A 189 -7.17 2.09 11.80
CA ILE A 189 -6.89 3.34 12.53
C ILE A 189 -7.50 4.58 11.84
N PHE A 190 -7.62 4.58 10.50
CA PHE A 190 -8.23 5.68 9.75
C PHE A 190 -9.76 5.68 9.83
N THR A 191 -10.38 4.58 10.26
CA THR A 191 -11.84 4.50 10.44
C THR A 191 -12.29 4.98 11.81
N LEU A 192 -11.35 5.19 12.74
CA LEU A 192 -11.65 5.71 14.07
C LEU A 192 -12.00 7.21 14.00
N PRO A 193 -12.99 7.66 14.75
CA PRO A 193 -13.31 9.08 14.83
C PRO A 193 -12.12 9.91 15.36
N VAL A 194 -11.82 11.01 14.69
CA VAL A 194 -10.85 11.99 15.17
C VAL A 194 -11.62 13.09 15.89
N ASP A 195 -11.68 13.00 17.20
CA ASP A 195 -12.41 13.95 18.05
C ASP A 195 -11.69 15.32 18.15
N THR A 196 -12.32 16.27 18.83
CA THR A 196 -11.78 17.63 19.00
C THR A 196 -10.47 17.63 19.80
N SER A 197 -10.34 16.76 20.80
CA SER A 197 -9.11 16.66 21.62
C SER A 197 -7.94 16.16 20.79
N ALA A 198 -8.15 15.11 19.98
CA ALA A 198 -7.12 14.61 19.06
C ALA A 198 -6.71 15.67 18.02
N ARG A 199 -7.68 16.44 17.49
CA ARG A 199 -7.39 17.55 16.56
C ARG A 199 -6.57 18.65 17.22
N LEU A 200 -6.89 19.06 18.44
CA LEU A 200 -6.14 20.06 19.19
C LEU A 200 -4.72 19.56 19.51
N GLY A 201 -4.60 18.34 20.03
CA GLY A 201 -3.31 17.75 20.36
C GLY A 201 -2.38 17.63 19.16
N ILE A 202 -2.90 17.24 17.98
CA ILE A 202 -2.07 17.13 16.78
C ILE A 202 -1.67 18.51 16.24
N LYS A 203 -2.55 19.51 16.33
CA LYS A 203 -2.26 20.89 15.96
C LYS A 203 -1.12 21.48 16.82
N GLU A 204 -1.18 21.24 18.11
CA GLU A 204 -0.13 21.69 19.06
C GLU A 204 1.18 20.95 18.81
N LYS A 205 1.14 19.61 18.72
CA LYS A 205 2.32 18.75 18.51
C LYS A 205 3.15 19.16 17.30
N TYR A 206 2.48 19.43 16.18
CA TYR A 206 3.16 19.78 14.92
C TYR A 206 3.11 21.28 14.61
N LYS A 207 2.56 22.12 15.52
CA LYS A 207 2.37 23.56 15.32
C LYS A 207 1.69 23.84 13.97
N LEU A 208 0.62 23.09 13.68
CA LEU A 208 -0.05 23.14 12.37
C LEU A 208 -0.63 24.53 12.09
N PRO A 209 -0.57 25.00 10.83
CA PRO A 209 -1.25 26.21 10.41
C PRO A 209 -2.77 26.06 10.46
N GLU A 210 -3.47 27.16 10.39
CA GLU A 210 -4.94 27.14 10.41
C GLU A 210 -5.53 26.45 9.18
N LYS A 211 -5.02 26.79 7.99
CA LYS A 211 -5.40 26.18 6.71
C LYS A 211 -4.20 25.55 6.04
N TYR A 212 -4.27 24.27 5.75
CA TYR A 212 -3.20 23.58 5.01
C TYR A 212 -3.71 22.45 4.11
N ILE A 213 -2.93 22.20 3.07
CA ILE A 213 -3.03 21.05 2.21
C ILE A 213 -1.98 20.02 2.67
N ILE A 214 -2.33 18.76 2.70
CA ILE A 214 -1.40 17.69 3.10
C ILE A 214 -1.03 16.79 1.92
N SER A 215 0.26 16.50 1.77
CA SER A 215 0.80 15.51 0.81
C SER A 215 1.56 14.43 1.55
N VAL A 216 1.06 13.19 1.56
CA VAL A 216 1.64 12.08 2.33
C VAL A 216 2.34 11.10 1.40
N GLY A 217 3.63 10.88 1.65
CA GLY A 217 4.46 9.91 0.92
C GLY A 217 5.90 10.38 0.75
N THR A 218 6.79 9.44 0.42
CA THR A 218 8.19 9.77 0.09
C THR A 218 8.24 10.70 -1.12
N VAL A 219 9.05 11.74 -1.07
CA VAL A 219 9.26 12.68 -2.18
C VAL A 219 10.07 11.99 -3.27
N GLN A 220 9.44 11.77 -4.44
CA GLN A 220 10.00 11.05 -5.58
C GLN A 220 9.42 11.61 -6.89
N SER A 221 10.17 11.56 -7.98
CA SER A 221 9.76 12.09 -9.29
C SER A 221 8.40 11.56 -9.75
N ARG A 222 8.18 10.27 -9.57
CA ARG A 222 6.92 9.59 -9.85
C ARG A 222 5.74 10.15 -9.05
N LYS A 223 5.97 10.57 -7.79
CA LYS A 223 4.93 11.12 -6.92
C LYS A 223 4.64 12.60 -7.17
N ASN A 224 5.49 13.26 -7.97
CA ASN A 224 5.23 14.55 -8.58
C ASN A 224 4.80 15.66 -7.59
N GLN A 225 5.42 15.72 -6.41
CA GLN A 225 5.12 16.78 -5.43
C GLN A 225 5.41 18.19 -5.95
N LEU A 226 6.21 18.32 -7.01
CA LEU A 226 6.39 19.61 -7.71
C LEU A 226 5.06 20.22 -8.17
N LEU A 227 4.11 19.40 -8.65
CA LEU A 227 2.79 19.90 -9.04
C LEU A 227 2.09 20.58 -7.85
N ALA A 228 2.15 19.99 -6.66
CA ALA A 228 1.56 20.57 -5.45
C ALA A 228 2.26 21.89 -5.03
N VAL A 229 3.60 21.95 -5.16
CA VAL A 229 4.37 23.17 -4.87
C VAL A 229 4.07 24.28 -5.87
N GLU A 230 4.03 23.98 -7.15
CA GLU A 230 3.70 24.96 -8.20
C GLU A 230 2.24 25.45 -8.08
N ALA A 231 1.30 24.57 -7.75
CA ALA A 231 -0.08 24.92 -7.46
C ALA A 231 -0.17 25.85 -6.23
N LEU A 232 0.58 25.56 -5.14
CA LEU A 232 0.59 26.38 -3.94
C LEU A 232 0.98 27.85 -4.22
N ALA A 233 1.87 28.09 -5.18
CA ALA A 233 2.28 29.43 -5.58
C ALA A 233 1.11 30.28 -6.12
N LYS A 234 0.03 29.64 -6.60
CA LYS A 234 -1.18 30.29 -7.13
C LYS A 234 -2.30 30.41 -6.10
N LEU A 235 -2.17 29.76 -4.93
CA LEU A 235 -3.15 29.79 -3.86
C LEU A 235 -3.00 31.01 -2.94
N PRO A 236 -4.09 31.44 -2.26
CA PRO A 236 -4.05 32.47 -1.24
C PRO A 236 -2.95 32.25 -0.20
N ALA A 237 -2.32 33.35 0.26
CA ALA A 237 -1.12 33.32 1.10
C ALA A 237 -1.31 32.60 2.46
N GLN A 238 -2.54 32.52 2.96
CA GLN A 238 -2.87 31.87 4.23
C GLN A 238 -2.92 30.32 4.14
N ILE A 239 -2.82 29.74 2.93
CA ILE A 239 -2.80 28.29 2.76
C ILE A 239 -1.36 27.82 2.73
N GLU A 240 -1.04 26.82 3.55
CA GLU A 240 0.28 26.17 3.59
C GLU A 240 0.21 24.75 3.00
N LEU A 241 1.37 24.22 2.61
CA LEU A 241 1.53 22.82 2.19
C LEU A 241 2.36 22.08 3.23
N ILE A 242 1.82 20.96 3.74
CA ILE A 242 2.54 20.05 4.61
C ILE A 242 2.89 18.80 3.83
N ILE A 243 4.18 18.54 3.64
CA ILE A 243 4.71 17.33 3.02
C ILE A 243 5.12 16.38 4.14
N VAL A 244 4.48 15.21 4.20
CA VAL A 244 4.75 14.18 5.22
C VAL A 244 5.46 13.00 4.57
N GLY A 245 6.67 12.71 5.02
CA GLY A 245 7.44 11.57 4.53
C GLY A 245 8.91 11.86 4.35
N ARG A 246 9.63 10.91 3.76
CA ARG A 246 11.05 11.08 3.48
C ARG A 246 11.25 12.02 2.28
N MET A 247 12.20 12.96 2.42
CA MET A 247 12.50 13.98 1.41
C MET A 247 14.01 14.05 1.20
N ASP A 248 14.56 13.09 0.45
CA ASP A 248 15.97 12.94 0.13
C ASP A 248 16.18 12.59 -1.37
N GLY A 249 17.41 12.80 -1.86
CA GLY A 249 17.80 12.54 -3.24
C GLY A 249 17.50 13.69 -4.21
N VAL A 250 17.92 13.49 -5.45
CA VAL A 250 17.93 14.55 -6.50
C VAL A 250 16.56 15.21 -6.69
N TYR A 251 15.49 14.44 -6.75
CA TYR A 251 14.14 15.02 -6.92
C TYR A 251 13.69 15.85 -5.70
N ALA A 252 14.12 15.49 -4.50
CA ALA A 252 13.85 16.29 -3.32
C ALA A 252 14.57 17.63 -3.39
N ASP A 253 15.77 17.68 -3.97
CA ASP A 253 16.51 18.93 -4.20
C ASP A 253 15.80 19.79 -5.27
N GLU A 254 15.23 19.20 -6.31
CA GLU A 254 14.39 19.90 -7.29
C GLU A 254 13.16 20.54 -6.63
N VAL A 255 12.51 19.81 -5.71
CA VAL A 255 11.35 20.33 -4.94
C VAL A 255 11.78 21.49 -4.04
N ARG A 256 12.92 21.39 -3.34
CA ARG A 256 13.46 22.49 -2.52
C ARG A 256 13.77 23.72 -3.37
N ALA A 257 14.43 23.51 -4.51
CA ALA A 257 14.73 24.60 -5.44
C ALA A 257 13.46 25.28 -5.99
N ALA A 258 12.38 24.52 -6.21
CA ALA A 258 11.10 25.08 -6.61
C ALA A 258 10.46 25.93 -5.49
N ILE A 259 10.52 25.46 -4.23
CA ILE A 259 10.03 26.18 -3.06
C ILE A 259 10.76 27.53 -2.93
N GLU A 260 12.08 27.55 -3.10
CA GLU A 260 12.90 28.77 -3.05
C GLU A 260 12.56 29.72 -4.22
N ARG A 261 12.55 29.20 -5.46
CA ARG A 261 12.23 29.97 -6.67
C ARG A 261 10.87 30.68 -6.59
N ARG A 262 9.89 30.01 -5.97
CA ARG A 262 8.53 30.53 -5.78
C ARG A 262 8.37 31.34 -4.50
N ALA A 263 9.43 31.59 -3.73
CA ALA A 263 9.39 32.26 -2.43
C ALA A 263 8.39 31.63 -1.43
N LEU A 264 8.30 30.31 -1.41
CA LEU A 264 7.34 29.55 -0.60
C LEU A 264 7.94 28.97 0.70
N ALA A 265 9.18 29.34 1.07
CA ALA A 265 9.85 28.80 2.25
C ALA A 265 9.04 28.94 3.56
N GLY A 266 8.25 30.01 3.68
CA GLY A 266 7.35 30.22 4.83
C GLY A 266 5.99 29.51 4.73
N ARG A 267 5.69 28.86 3.60
CA ARG A 267 4.38 28.22 3.33
C ARG A 267 4.48 26.73 3.08
N VAL A 268 5.68 26.14 3.00
CA VAL A 268 5.88 24.69 2.85
C VAL A 268 6.58 24.16 4.09
N ARG A 269 5.98 23.17 4.72
CA ARG A 269 6.56 22.46 5.86
C ARG A 269 6.79 21.01 5.53
N HIS A 270 7.94 20.49 5.93
CA HIS A 270 8.28 19.10 5.80
C HIS A 270 8.27 18.40 7.16
N LEU A 271 7.44 17.37 7.30
CA LEU A 271 7.37 16.53 8.49
C LEU A 271 7.96 15.15 8.20
N GLN A 272 9.08 14.84 8.83
CA GLN A 272 9.76 13.56 8.72
C GLN A 272 9.49 12.70 9.96
N ASN A 273 9.50 11.37 9.78
CA ASN A 273 9.32 10.41 10.87
C ASN A 273 8.02 10.57 11.67
N VAL A 274 6.95 11.01 11.01
CA VAL A 274 5.63 11.10 11.63
C VAL A 274 5.16 9.70 12.01
N PRO A 275 4.77 9.47 13.28
CA PRO A 275 4.16 8.23 13.71
C PRO A 275 2.91 7.91 12.88
N PHE A 276 2.75 6.65 12.51
CA PHE A 276 1.60 6.22 11.70
C PHE A 276 0.26 6.53 12.37
N ALA A 277 0.22 6.47 13.69
CA ALA A 277 -0.96 6.80 14.50
C ALA A 277 -1.38 8.27 14.42
N ASP A 278 -0.51 9.17 14.03
CA ASP A 278 -0.78 10.61 13.92
C ASP A 278 -1.43 10.98 12.56
N LEU A 279 -1.27 10.11 11.54
CA LEU A 279 -1.73 10.41 10.18
C LEU A 279 -3.24 10.70 10.08
N PRO A 280 -4.14 9.93 10.75
CA PRO A 280 -5.57 10.23 10.69
C PRO A 280 -5.89 11.66 11.16
N ALA A 281 -5.28 12.11 12.26
CA ALA A 281 -5.52 13.44 12.79
C ALA A 281 -4.89 14.55 11.91
N LEU A 282 -3.74 14.29 11.30
CA LEU A 282 -3.14 15.20 10.30
C LEU A 282 -4.03 15.34 9.07
N TYR A 283 -4.59 14.25 8.54
CA TYR A 283 -5.57 14.36 7.46
C TYR A 283 -6.82 15.11 7.92
N ALA A 284 -7.38 14.77 9.08
CA ALA A 284 -8.62 15.35 9.59
C ALA A 284 -8.55 16.87 9.85
N CYS A 285 -7.36 17.41 10.06
CA CYS A 285 -7.13 18.85 10.24
C CYS A 285 -6.81 19.59 8.94
N ALA A 286 -6.52 18.88 7.84
CA ALA A 286 -6.22 19.47 6.54
C ALA A 286 -7.50 19.92 5.83
N VAL A 287 -7.42 21.01 5.05
CA VAL A 287 -8.48 21.44 4.14
C VAL A 287 -8.67 20.45 3.02
N ALA A 288 -7.56 19.95 2.47
CA ALA A 288 -7.55 18.93 1.43
C ALA A 288 -6.25 18.13 1.50
N SER A 289 -6.26 16.93 0.96
CA SER A 289 -5.02 16.24 0.62
C SER A 289 -4.72 16.36 -0.87
N THR A 290 -3.45 16.20 -1.21
CA THR A 290 -3.02 16.12 -2.61
C THR A 290 -2.16 14.88 -2.81
N TYR A 291 -2.46 14.12 -3.88
CA TYR A 291 -1.70 12.93 -4.26
C TYR A 291 -1.43 12.93 -5.76
N THR A 292 -0.40 13.68 -6.12
CA THR A 292 -0.08 14.09 -7.49
C THR A 292 0.71 13.05 -8.30
N SER A 293 0.70 11.79 -7.87
CA SER A 293 1.47 10.73 -8.50
C SER A 293 1.09 10.51 -9.96
N ARG A 294 2.11 10.39 -10.82
CA ARG A 294 1.95 10.07 -12.24
C ARG A 294 1.55 8.61 -12.48
N TYR A 295 2.03 7.72 -11.61
CA TYR A 295 1.69 6.30 -11.69
C TYR A 295 1.80 5.61 -10.33
N GLU A 296 0.79 4.81 -9.98
CA GLU A 296 0.72 4.01 -8.74
C GLU A 296 0.11 2.63 -9.00
N GLY A 297 0.29 1.73 -8.03
CA GLY A 297 -0.39 0.44 -8.04
C GLY A 297 -1.82 0.51 -7.51
N PHE A 298 -2.11 1.39 -6.53
CA PHE A 298 -3.46 1.64 -6.02
C PHE A 298 -3.68 3.08 -5.55
N GLY A 299 -2.88 3.60 -4.62
CA GLY A 299 -3.09 4.94 -4.07
C GLY A 299 -3.73 4.92 -2.68
N ILE A 300 -3.18 4.12 -1.76
CA ILE A 300 -3.66 4.05 -0.36
C ILE A 300 -3.82 5.43 0.28
N PRO A 301 -2.92 6.41 0.12
CA PRO A 301 -3.11 7.74 0.71
C PRO A 301 -4.38 8.45 0.24
N VAL A 302 -4.86 8.17 -0.98
CA VAL A 302 -6.16 8.67 -1.46
C VAL A 302 -7.29 8.07 -0.63
N ALA A 303 -7.30 6.75 -0.49
CA ALA A 303 -8.32 6.06 0.29
C ALA A 303 -8.26 6.42 1.79
N GLU A 304 -7.05 6.58 2.37
CA GLU A 304 -6.84 7.03 3.75
C GLU A 304 -7.47 8.41 3.98
N SER A 305 -7.16 9.38 3.13
CA SER A 305 -7.69 10.74 3.17
C SER A 305 -9.22 10.76 3.14
N LEU A 306 -9.81 10.06 2.17
CA LEU A 306 -11.25 9.98 2.01
C LEU A 306 -11.95 9.23 3.16
N THR A 307 -11.29 8.24 3.76
CA THR A 307 -11.82 7.51 4.92
C THR A 307 -11.95 8.44 6.12
N VAL A 308 -10.97 9.28 6.37
CA VAL A 308 -11.02 10.30 7.44
C VAL A 308 -12.04 11.40 7.09
N GLY A 309 -12.34 11.58 5.81
CA GLY A 309 -13.28 12.58 5.31
C GLY A 309 -12.62 13.85 4.80
N THR A 310 -11.34 13.80 4.50
CA THR A 310 -10.60 14.89 3.89
C THR A 310 -10.64 14.73 2.38
N PRO A 311 -11.17 15.71 1.61
CA PRO A 311 -11.16 15.67 0.15
C PRO A 311 -9.76 15.53 -0.43
N VAL A 312 -9.64 14.92 -1.61
CA VAL A 312 -8.35 14.71 -2.25
C VAL A 312 -8.35 15.23 -3.69
N VAL A 313 -7.27 15.95 -4.03
CA VAL A 313 -6.91 16.26 -5.43
C VAL A 313 -5.82 15.27 -5.83
N ALA A 314 -6.09 14.46 -6.86
CA ALA A 314 -5.18 13.42 -7.35
C ALA A 314 -4.98 13.56 -8.86
N CYS A 315 -3.98 12.87 -9.42
CA CYS A 315 -3.76 12.88 -10.86
C CYS A 315 -4.52 11.77 -11.58
N THR A 316 -4.87 12.03 -12.85
CA THR A 316 -5.44 11.05 -13.78
C THR A 316 -4.37 10.10 -14.33
N GLY A 317 -4.78 9.06 -15.05
CA GLY A 317 -3.90 8.23 -15.89
C GLY A 317 -3.32 7.00 -15.21
N SER A 318 -3.74 6.69 -13.96
CA SER A 318 -3.33 5.46 -13.27
C SER A 318 -4.49 4.84 -12.48
N CYS A 319 -4.21 4.24 -11.33
CA CYS A 319 -5.21 3.64 -10.44
C CYS A 319 -5.83 4.63 -9.44
N LEU A 320 -5.46 5.90 -9.44
CA LEU A 320 -5.91 6.86 -8.42
C LEU A 320 -7.41 7.12 -8.53
N GLU A 321 -7.96 7.06 -9.74
CA GLU A 321 -9.40 7.14 -9.99
C GLU A 321 -10.15 5.93 -9.42
N GLU A 322 -9.51 4.75 -9.39
CA GLU A 322 -10.06 3.56 -8.71
C GLU A 322 -10.02 3.72 -7.18
N ALA A 323 -8.99 4.38 -6.65
CA ALA A 323 -8.84 4.57 -5.21
C ALA A 323 -9.80 5.61 -4.63
N GLY A 324 -10.15 6.65 -5.40
CA GLY A 324 -10.97 7.76 -4.93
C GLY A 324 -12.38 7.82 -5.53
N GLY A 325 -12.60 7.23 -6.72
CA GLY A 325 -13.89 7.24 -7.42
C GLY A 325 -14.47 8.64 -7.57
N ASP A 326 -15.77 8.79 -7.37
CA ASP A 326 -16.50 10.07 -7.43
C ASP A 326 -16.25 10.98 -6.21
N GLY A 327 -15.49 10.50 -5.22
CA GLY A 327 -15.05 11.28 -4.06
C GLY A 327 -13.70 11.97 -4.24
N GLY A 328 -12.94 11.63 -5.29
CA GLY A 328 -11.71 12.32 -5.67
C GLY A 328 -11.94 13.44 -6.69
N ILE A 329 -11.02 14.38 -6.75
CA ILE A 329 -10.93 15.39 -7.81
C ILE A 329 -9.67 15.07 -8.61
N TYR A 330 -9.80 14.93 -9.92
CA TYR A 330 -8.70 14.45 -10.77
C TYR A 330 -8.25 15.49 -11.75
N VAL A 331 -6.93 15.69 -11.82
CA VAL A 331 -6.27 16.66 -12.70
C VAL A 331 -5.18 15.99 -13.52
N ASP A 332 -4.83 16.56 -14.64
CA ASP A 332 -3.65 16.12 -15.39
C ASP A 332 -2.38 16.35 -14.54
N PRO A 333 -1.41 15.40 -14.51
CA PRO A 333 -0.19 15.53 -13.72
C PRO A 333 0.73 16.70 -14.13
N ASP A 334 0.47 17.36 -15.25
CA ASP A 334 1.21 18.53 -15.74
C ASP A 334 0.39 19.82 -15.69
N ASP A 335 -0.90 19.77 -15.29
CA ASP A 335 -1.79 20.92 -15.20
C ASP A 335 -1.79 21.57 -13.81
N VAL A 336 -0.89 22.54 -13.63
CA VAL A 336 -0.75 23.33 -12.41
C VAL A 336 -2.00 24.16 -12.13
N ASP A 337 -2.64 24.69 -13.16
CA ASP A 337 -3.81 25.57 -13.02
C ASP A 337 -5.03 24.81 -12.54
N ALA A 338 -5.32 23.65 -13.13
CA ALA A 338 -6.41 22.80 -12.68
C ALA A 338 -6.19 22.32 -11.24
N CYS A 339 -4.94 21.96 -10.87
CA CYS A 339 -4.59 21.58 -9.51
C CYS A 339 -4.83 22.73 -8.53
N ALA A 340 -4.38 23.93 -8.83
CA ALA A 340 -4.57 25.12 -8.00
C ALA A 340 -6.06 25.46 -7.84
N GLN A 341 -6.82 25.52 -8.93
CA GLN A 341 -8.26 25.81 -8.90
C GLN A 341 -9.04 24.78 -8.06
N ALA A 342 -8.73 23.49 -8.18
CA ALA A 342 -9.36 22.44 -7.40
C ALA A 342 -9.08 22.60 -5.90
N LEU A 343 -7.83 22.88 -5.52
CA LEU A 343 -7.41 23.09 -4.14
C LEU A 343 -8.00 24.37 -3.55
N GLU A 344 -8.02 25.48 -4.30
CA GLU A 344 -8.62 26.75 -3.90
C GLU A 344 -10.11 26.59 -3.63
N ARG A 345 -10.83 25.95 -4.55
CA ARG A 345 -12.26 25.70 -4.37
C ARG A 345 -12.56 24.87 -3.13
N LEU A 346 -11.73 23.86 -2.83
CA LEU A 346 -11.88 23.08 -1.58
C LEU A 346 -11.64 23.92 -0.34
N ALA A 347 -10.80 24.95 -0.41
CA ALA A 347 -10.49 25.84 0.71
C ALA A 347 -11.56 26.90 0.98
N ASP A 348 -12.30 27.32 -0.06
CA ASP A 348 -13.19 28.48 0.01
C ASP A 348 -14.67 28.12 -0.08
N ASP A 349 -15.07 27.03 -0.77
CA ASP A 349 -16.45 26.58 -0.93
C ASP A 349 -16.76 25.42 0.07
N VAL A 350 -17.21 25.77 1.28
CA VAL A 350 -17.51 24.80 2.34
C VAL A 350 -18.61 23.81 1.89
N VAL A 351 -19.60 24.25 1.14
CA VAL A 351 -20.71 23.38 0.69
C VAL A 351 -20.19 22.33 -0.28
N TRP A 352 -19.34 22.75 -1.21
CA TRP A 352 -18.72 21.85 -2.17
C TRP A 352 -17.71 20.91 -1.49
N HIS A 353 -16.89 21.43 -0.58
CA HIS A 353 -15.98 20.64 0.26
C HIS A 353 -16.71 19.49 0.96
N ASP A 354 -17.80 19.78 1.68
CA ASP A 354 -18.57 18.79 2.42
C ASP A 354 -19.25 17.78 1.50
N ALA A 355 -19.73 18.23 0.35
CA ALA A 355 -20.28 17.34 -0.67
C ALA A 355 -19.24 16.35 -1.21
N VAL A 356 -18.02 16.81 -1.53
CA VAL A 356 -16.88 15.96 -1.96
C VAL A 356 -16.47 14.99 -0.86
N ALA A 357 -16.28 15.48 0.37
CA ALA A 357 -15.94 14.67 1.53
C ALA A 357 -16.99 13.57 1.78
N GLY A 358 -18.28 13.92 1.66
CA GLY A 358 -19.37 12.97 1.80
C GLY A 358 -19.39 11.87 0.73
N ARG A 359 -19.14 12.22 -0.55
CA ARG A 359 -18.97 11.23 -1.62
C ARG A 359 -17.79 10.32 -1.36
N GLY A 360 -16.63 10.90 -0.99
CA GLY A 360 -15.42 10.15 -0.68
C GLY A 360 -15.61 9.12 0.42
N ARG A 361 -16.19 9.51 1.57
CA ARG A 361 -16.52 8.59 2.68
C ARG A 361 -17.45 7.46 2.25
N ARG A 362 -18.41 7.71 1.36
CA ARG A 362 -19.29 6.63 0.84
C ARG A 362 -18.53 5.69 -0.08
N TYR A 363 -17.72 6.24 -0.97
CA TYR A 363 -16.99 5.46 -1.97
C TYR A 363 -16.00 4.48 -1.34
N VAL A 364 -15.20 4.93 -0.37
CA VAL A 364 -14.14 4.11 0.24
C VAL A 364 -14.63 2.97 1.12
N ARG A 365 -15.92 2.93 1.47
CA ARG A 365 -16.52 1.79 2.20
C ARG A 365 -16.36 0.47 1.49
N ARG A 366 -16.19 0.47 0.16
CA ARG A 366 -15.90 -0.71 -0.65
C ARG A 366 -14.55 -1.35 -0.34
N PHE A 367 -13.61 -0.60 0.24
CA PHE A 367 -12.27 -1.06 0.64
C PHE A 367 -12.26 -1.52 2.10
N SER A 368 -13.33 -2.15 2.54
CA SER A 368 -13.44 -2.62 3.92
C SER A 368 -12.55 -3.83 4.19
N ALA A 369 -12.15 -3.98 5.45
CA ALA A 369 -11.42 -5.17 5.92
C ALA A 369 -12.18 -6.46 5.64
N GLU A 370 -13.51 -6.45 5.79
CA GLU A 370 -14.37 -7.60 5.51
C GLU A 370 -14.36 -7.99 4.03
N ALA A 371 -14.48 -7.01 3.12
CA ALA A 371 -14.42 -7.24 1.68
C ALA A 371 -13.07 -7.84 1.27
N PHE A 372 -11.96 -7.29 1.81
CA PHE A 372 -10.61 -7.82 1.60
C PHE A 372 -10.48 -9.26 2.09
N ALA A 373 -10.91 -9.55 3.32
CA ALA A 373 -10.82 -10.89 3.90
C ALA A 373 -11.61 -11.92 3.08
N LYS A 374 -12.86 -11.59 2.74
CA LYS A 374 -13.75 -12.45 1.96
C LYS A 374 -13.18 -12.75 0.57
N ALA A 375 -12.72 -11.73 -0.14
CA ALA A 375 -12.14 -11.87 -1.47
C ALA A 375 -10.82 -12.67 -1.45
N THR A 376 -9.95 -12.41 -0.47
CA THR A 376 -8.68 -13.13 -0.30
C THR A 376 -8.91 -14.61 0.00
N MET A 377 -9.82 -14.93 0.92
CA MET A 377 -10.16 -16.33 1.22
C MET A 377 -10.81 -17.03 0.02
N ALA A 378 -11.65 -16.34 -0.74
CA ALA A 378 -12.21 -16.89 -1.98
C ALA A 378 -11.12 -17.21 -3.02
N CYS A 379 -10.11 -16.32 -3.16
CA CYS A 379 -8.95 -16.56 -4.02
C CYS A 379 -8.16 -17.80 -3.57
N TYR A 380 -7.93 -17.98 -2.25
CA TYR A 380 -7.26 -19.18 -1.71
C TYR A 380 -8.03 -20.45 -2.04
N LYS A 381 -9.34 -20.46 -1.83
CA LYS A 381 -10.20 -21.62 -2.18
C LYS A 381 -10.14 -21.94 -3.67
N LYS A 382 -10.20 -20.92 -4.55
CA LYS A 382 -10.04 -21.13 -6.01
C LYS A 382 -8.66 -21.72 -6.34
N ALA A 383 -7.59 -21.25 -5.69
CA ALA A 383 -6.24 -21.77 -5.92
C ALA A 383 -6.16 -23.26 -5.56
N ILE A 384 -6.74 -23.66 -4.44
CA ILE A 384 -6.76 -25.07 -4.00
C ILE A 384 -7.54 -25.94 -4.97
N ILE A 385 -8.73 -25.50 -5.40
CA ILE A 385 -9.56 -26.25 -6.35
C ILE A 385 -8.84 -26.41 -7.71
N ASN A 386 -8.21 -25.35 -8.20
CA ASN A 386 -7.51 -25.39 -9.49
C ASN A 386 -6.28 -26.32 -9.51
N GLU A 387 -5.71 -26.68 -8.35
CA GLU A 387 -4.59 -27.64 -8.27
C GLU A 387 -5.07 -29.10 -8.20
N LEU A 388 -6.36 -29.32 -7.93
CA LEU A 388 -6.98 -30.65 -7.85
C LEU A 388 -7.54 -31.11 -9.20
N ILE A 389 -7.68 -30.22 -10.17
CA ILE A 389 -8.13 -30.47 -11.54
C ILE A 389 -6.93 -30.59 -12.49
#